data_ec7b2f3e9e87944035b2cab8f539bce7
#
_entry.id   ec7b2f3e9e87944035b2cab8f539bce7
#
_cell.length_a   1.000
_cell.length_b   1.000
_cell.length_c   1.000
_cell.angle_alpha   90.00
_cell.angle_beta   90.00
_cell.angle_gamma   90.00
#
_symmetry.space_group_name_H-M   'P 1'
#
loop_
_entity.id
_entity.type
_entity.pdbx_description
1 polymer ?
#
loop_
_entity_poly.entity_id
_entity_poly.type
_entity_poly.pdbx_seq_one_letter_code
_entity_poly.pdbx_strand_id
1 'polypeptide(L)'
;ERQVTFITAQELEDRYPDLTPKEREHAFVREHHTTFVIGIGGALRSGKPHDGRSPDYDDWTMNGDILFWNDLLGCAFELSSMGIRVDPESLDRQLTISGCDDRRKLTYHKMLLAGELPLTIGGGIGQSRLSMLLLGKAHVGEVQASVWDDETTAACEKAGIRLL
;
A
#
# COMPACT_ATOMS: atom_id res chain seq x y z
N GLU A 1 -17.97 3.42 -16.75
CA GLU A 1 -17.89 3.27 -15.28
C GLU A 1 -16.73 2.33 -14.97
N ARG A 2 -15.79 2.78 -14.16
CA ARG A 2 -14.70 1.93 -13.69
C ARG A 2 -15.20 1.17 -12.47
N GLN A 3 -15.43 -0.12 -12.65
CA GLN A 3 -15.79 -1.02 -11.56
C GLN A 3 -14.53 -1.37 -10.78
N VAL A 4 -14.59 -1.30 -9.45
CA VAL A 4 -13.52 -1.77 -8.56
C VAL A 4 -13.69 -3.27 -8.34
N THR A 5 -12.64 -4.04 -8.61
CA THR A 5 -12.59 -5.47 -8.31
C THR A 5 -11.93 -5.66 -6.95
N PHE A 6 -12.58 -6.38 -6.05
CA PHE A 6 -12.05 -6.69 -4.72
C PHE A 6 -11.41 -8.08 -4.73
N ILE A 7 -10.26 -8.21 -4.10
CA ILE A 7 -9.55 -9.48 -3.93
C ILE A 7 -8.76 -9.44 -2.61
N THR A 8 -8.66 -10.56 -1.93
CA THR A 8 -7.80 -10.67 -0.75
C THR A 8 -6.36 -10.97 -1.14
N ALA A 9 -5.41 -10.58 -0.27
CA ALA A 9 -4.01 -10.94 -0.43
C ALA A 9 -3.81 -12.47 -0.51
N GLN A 10 -4.64 -13.25 0.21
CA GLN A 10 -4.61 -14.71 0.14
C GLN A 10 -5.11 -15.26 -1.19
N GLU A 11 -6.20 -14.72 -1.74
CA GLU A 11 -6.68 -15.13 -3.07
C GLU A 11 -5.68 -14.80 -4.17
N LEU A 12 -4.94 -13.68 -4.05
CA LEU A 12 -3.84 -13.37 -4.97
C LEU A 12 -2.71 -14.42 -4.89
N GLU A 13 -2.36 -14.87 -3.69
CA GLU A 13 -1.38 -15.93 -3.50
C GLU A 13 -1.87 -17.26 -4.10
N ASP A 14 -3.12 -17.63 -3.82
CA ASP A 14 -3.73 -18.87 -4.32
C ASP A 14 -3.79 -18.88 -5.86
N ARG A 15 -4.08 -17.73 -6.48
CA ARG A 15 -4.18 -17.59 -7.95
C ARG A 15 -2.82 -17.58 -8.64
N TYR A 16 -1.79 -17.03 -7.98
CA TYR A 16 -0.45 -16.87 -8.54
C TYR A 16 0.62 -17.32 -7.51
N PRO A 17 0.68 -18.62 -7.17
CA PRO A 17 1.53 -19.09 -6.08
C PRO A 17 3.03 -18.87 -6.32
N ASP A 18 3.47 -18.92 -7.57
CA ASP A 18 4.88 -18.81 -7.95
C ASP A 18 5.36 -17.35 -8.13
N LEU A 19 4.45 -16.38 -8.12
CA LEU A 19 4.79 -14.98 -8.29
C LEU A 19 5.07 -14.29 -6.95
N THR A 20 5.93 -13.28 -6.99
CA THR A 20 6.10 -12.36 -5.85
C THR A 20 4.85 -11.51 -5.64
N PRO A 21 4.63 -10.94 -4.45
CA PRO A 21 3.46 -10.10 -4.19
C PRO A 21 3.24 -9.00 -5.22
N LYS A 22 4.29 -8.29 -5.62
CA LYS A 22 4.17 -7.21 -6.63
C LYS A 22 3.88 -7.75 -8.04
N GLU A 23 4.38 -8.91 -8.39
CA GLU A 23 4.03 -9.57 -9.65
C GLU A 23 2.58 -10.07 -9.65
N ARG A 24 2.06 -10.55 -8.50
CA ARG A 24 0.65 -10.92 -8.31
C ARG A 24 -0.27 -9.72 -8.53
N GLU A 25 0.05 -8.59 -7.89
CA GLU A 25 -0.66 -7.32 -8.09
C GLU A 25 -0.64 -6.91 -9.56
N HIS A 26 0.55 -6.91 -10.19
CA HIS A 26 0.73 -6.53 -11.58
C HIS A 26 -0.12 -7.40 -12.52
N ALA A 27 -0.06 -8.72 -12.37
CA ALA A 27 -0.83 -9.65 -13.19
C ALA A 27 -2.33 -9.44 -13.05
N PHE A 28 -2.82 -9.30 -11.80
CA PHE A 28 -4.24 -9.15 -11.52
C PHE A 28 -4.79 -7.78 -11.96
N VAL A 29 -4.08 -6.70 -11.64
CA VAL A 29 -4.50 -5.33 -11.98
C VAL A 29 -4.45 -5.08 -13.49
N ARG A 30 -3.56 -5.74 -14.21
CA ARG A 30 -3.53 -5.70 -15.68
C ARG A 30 -4.83 -6.21 -16.30
N GLU A 31 -5.43 -7.23 -15.71
CA GLU A 31 -6.69 -7.83 -16.18
C GLU A 31 -7.92 -7.02 -15.72
N HIS A 32 -7.90 -6.53 -14.47
CA HIS A 32 -9.07 -5.92 -13.83
C HIS A 32 -9.03 -4.39 -13.74
N HIS A 33 -7.94 -3.75 -14.16
CA HIS A 33 -7.69 -2.30 -14.23
C HIS A 33 -7.77 -1.55 -12.91
N THR A 34 -8.83 -1.74 -12.11
CA THR A 34 -8.98 -1.11 -10.80
C THR A 34 -9.25 -2.18 -9.77
N THR A 35 -8.36 -2.33 -8.81
CA THR A 35 -8.40 -3.42 -7.84
C THR A 35 -8.21 -2.89 -6.42
N PHE A 36 -8.98 -3.43 -5.48
CA PHE A 36 -8.79 -3.21 -4.06
C PHE A 36 -8.31 -4.52 -3.43
N VAL A 37 -7.06 -4.55 -2.97
CA VAL A 37 -6.44 -5.71 -2.31
C VAL A 37 -6.65 -5.61 -0.81
N ILE A 38 -7.25 -6.64 -0.20
CA ILE A 38 -7.68 -6.65 1.20
C ILE A 38 -6.78 -7.60 2.02
N GLY A 39 -6.53 -7.24 3.29
CA GLY A 39 -5.89 -8.13 4.27
C GLY A 39 -4.37 -8.20 4.10
N ILE A 40 -3.70 -7.04 4.17
CA ILE A 40 -2.27 -6.89 3.98
C ILE A 40 -1.59 -6.77 5.34
N GLY A 41 -0.49 -7.50 5.56
CA GLY A 41 0.36 -7.44 6.76
C GLY A 41 0.44 -8.75 7.53
N GLY A 42 -0.65 -9.50 7.61
CA GLY A 42 -0.65 -10.84 8.23
C GLY A 42 0.02 -11.91 7.34
N ALA A 43 0.48 -12.98 7.97
CA ALA A 43 1.05 -14.12 7.24
C ALA A 43 -0.04 -14.82 6.41
N LEU A 44 0.26 -15.06 5.14
CA LEU A 44 -0.53 -15.87 4.23
C LEU A 44 -0.26 -17.38 4.46
N ARG A 45 -0.90 -18.25 3.69
CA ARG A 45 -0.71 -19.71 3.80
C ARG A 45 0.74 -20.16 3.57
N SER A 46 1.49 -19.42 2.76
CA SER A 46 2.94 -19.64 2.58
C SER A 46 3.78 -19.32 3.83
N GLY A 47 3.20 -18.71 4.86
CA GLY A 47 3.89 -18.21 6.05
C GLY A 47 4.52 -16.82 5.86
N LYS A 48 4.37 -16.20 4.69
CA LYS A 48 4.90 -14.86 4.41
C LYS A 48 3.75 -13.86 4.24
N PRO A 49 3.91 -12.59 4.65
CA PRO A 49 2.91 -11.56 4.35
C PRO A 49 2.93 -11.19 2.86
N HIS A 50 1.82 -10.65 2.37
CA HIS A 50 1.75 -10.06 1.03
C HIS A 50 2.68 -8.85 0.92
N ASP A 51 2.61 -7.95 1.91
CA ASP A 51 3.51 -6.81 2.04
C ASP A 51 3.71 -6.49 3.52
N GLY A 52 4.79 -5.74 3.84
CA GLY A 52 5.05 -5.28 5.20
C GLY A 52 4.07 -4.20 5.64
N ARG A 53 3.53 -4.36 6.85
CA ARG A 53 2.69 -3.34 7.49
C ARG A 53 3.14 -3.12 8.92
N SER A 54 3.10 -1.85 9.38
CA SER A 54 3.35 -1.52 10.76
C SER A 54 2.29 -2.18 11.66
N PRO A 55 2.69 -2.81 12.79
CA PRO A 55 1.74 -3.48 13.66
C PRO A 55 0.83 -2.53 14.46
N ASP A 56 1.14 -1.26 14.48
CA ASP A 56 0.53 -0.23 15.31
C ASP A 56 -0.18 0.87 14.48
N TYR A 57 -0.61 0.52 13.27
CA TYR A 57 -1.32 1.43 12.37
C TYR A 57 -2.69 0.87 11.97
N ASP A 58 -2.80 0.02 10.98
CA ASP A 58 -4.05 -0.61 10.57
C ASP A 58 -4.21 -2.02 11.14
N ASP A 59 -5.46 -2.43 11.39
CA ASP A 59 -5.76 -3.85 11.57
C ASP A 59 -5.55 -4.58 10.23
N TRP A 60 -4.63 -5.54 10.22
CA TRP A 60 -4.24 -6.27 9.02
C TRP A 60 -5.36 -7.12 8.40
N THR A 61 -6.44 -7.36 9.15
CA THR A 61 -7.63 -8.06 8.65
C THR A 61 -8.66 -7.11 8.02
N MET A 62 -8.52 -5.80 8.26
CA MET A 62 -9.49 -4.76 7.88
C MET A 62 -8.81 -3.57 7.18
N ASN A 63 -7.73 -3.82 6.47
CA ASN A 63 -7.04 -2.84 5.64
C ASN A 63 -7.06 -3.24 4.17
N GLY A 64 -6.58 -2.36 3.32
CA GLY A 64 -6.36 -2.67 1.93
C GLY A 64 -5.80 -1.49 1.14
N ASP A 65 -5.30 -1.82 -0.04
CA ASP A 65 -4.72 -0.87 -0.98
C ASP A 65 -5.54 -0.83 -2.27
N ILE A 66 -5.77 0.37 -2.79
CA ILE A 66 -6.35 0.54 -4.12
C ILE A 66 -5.26 0.72 -5.16
N LEU A 67 -5.30 -0.13 -6.18
CA LEU A 67 -4.37 -0.15 -7.29
C LEU A 67 -5.10 0.13 -8.60
N PHE A 68 -4.43 0.84 -9.49
CA PHE A 68 -4.89 1.10 -10.84
C PHE A 68 -3.87 0.59 -11.85
N TRP A 69 -4.34 0.14 -13.01
CA TRP A 69 -3.47 -0.06 -14.13
C TRP A 69 -3.05 1.29 -14.72
N ASN A 70 -1.76 1.53 -14.78
CA ASN A 70 -1.21 2.72 -15.43
C ASN A 70 -0.78 2.34 -16.86
N ASP A 71 -1.56 2.75 -17.84
CA ASP A 71 -1.32 2.43 -19.25
C ASP A 71 -0.01 3.02 -19.76
N LEU A 72 0.38 4.20 -19.26
CA LEU A 72 1.61 4.87 -19.68
C LEU A 72 2.87 4.12 -19.21
N LEU A 73 2.86 3.67 -17.96
CA LEU A 73 3.98 2.95 -17.36
C LEU A 73 3.90 1.44 -17.55
N GLY A 74 2.74 0.92 -18.01
CA GLY A 74 2.49 -0.50 -18.19
C GLY A 74 2.60 -1.30 -16.88
N CYS A 75 2.15 -0.73 -15.75
CA CYS A 75 2.29 -1.38 -14.44
C CYS A 75 1.08 -1.13 -13.51
N ALA A 76 0.94 -2.01 -12.51
CA ALA A 76 0.05 -1.75 -11.39
C ALA A 76 0.60 -0.56 -10.58
N PHE A 77 -0.28 0.35 -10.19
CA PHE A 77 0.05 1.61 -9.56
C PHE A 77 -0.81 1.82 -8.32
N GLU A 78 -0.23 1.62 -7.14
CA GLU A 78 -0.89 1.82 -5.87
C GLU A 78 -1.10 3.32 -5.62
N LEU A 79 -2.34 3.73 -5.43
CA LEU A 79 -2.70 5.13 -5.16
C LEU A 79 -2.98 5.43 -3.71
N SER A 80 -3.54 4.50 -2.98
CA SER A 80 -4.01 4.74 -1.61
C SER A 80 -3.95 3.46 -0.80
N SER A 81 -3.57 3.61 0.44
CA SER A 81 -3.69 2.59 1.49
C SER A 81 -4.68 3.08 2.53
N MET A 82 -5.58 2.20 2.99
CA MET A 82 -6.62 2.56 3.95
C MET A 82 -7.02 1.38 4.81
N GLY A 83 -7.59 1.67 5.99
CA GLY A 83 -8.06 0.61 6.87
C GLY A 83 -8.75 1.13 8.13
N ILE A 84 -9.36 0.20 8.83
CA ILE A 84 -9.73 0.37 10.24
C ILE A 84 -8.41 0.40 11.01
N ARG A 85 -8.21 1.42 11.84
CA ARG A 85 -7.02 1.50 12.68
C ARG A 85 -7.08 0.44 13.78
N VAL A 86 -5.93 0.05 14.28
CA VAL A 86 -5.85 -0.94 15.37
C VAL A 86 -6.70 -0.51 16.56
N ASP A 87 -7.42 -1.48 17.10
CA ASP A 87 -8.06 -1.44 18.40
C ASP A 87 -7.16 -2.09 19.46
N PRO A 88 -7.54 -2.13 20.75
CA PRO A 88 -6.72 -2.77 21.80
C PRO A 88 -6.37 -4.23 21.48
N GLU A 89 -7.29 -4.99 20.92
CA GLU A 89 -7.11 -6.42 20.63
C GLU A 89 -6.20 -6.65 19.43
N SER A 90 -6.44 -5.97 18.34
CA SER A 90 -5.63 -6.08 17.12
C SER A 90 -4.21 -5.54 17.34
N LEU A 91 -4.07 -4.43 18.08
CA LEU A 91 -2.76 -3.90 18.47
C LEU A 91 -1.96 -4.92 19.28
N ASP A 92 -2.58 -5.49 20.33
CA ASP A 92 -1.96 -6.50 21.18
C ASP A 92 -1.45 -7.70 20.37
N ARG A 93 -2.33 -8.26 19.55
CA ARG A 93 -2.02 -9.37 18.65
C ARG A 93 -0.90 -9.04 17.66
N GLN A 94 -0.98 -7.90 16.99
CA GLN A 94 -0.03 -7.52 15.93
C GLN A 94 1.36 -7.17 16.49
N LEU A 95 1.45 -6.54 17.65
CA LEU A 95 2.73 -6.31 18.32
C LEU A 95 3.44 -7.62 18.65
N THR A 96 2.71 -8.61 19.15
CA THR A 96 3.26 -9.94 19.45
C THR A 96 3.74 -10.64 18.18
N ILE A 97 2.91 -10.69 17.12
CA ILE A 97 3.27 -11.31 15.84
C ILE A 97 4.52 -10.67 15.23
N SER A 98 4.66 -9.35 15.36
CA SER A 98 5.80 -8.60 14.80
C SER A 98 7.04 -8.60 15.68
N GLY A 99 7.00 -9.19 16.89
CA GLY A 99 8.10 -9.12 17.86
C GLY A 99 8.38 -7.69 18.35
N CYS A 100 7.37 -6.82 18.37
CA CYS A 100 7.46 -5.42 18.77
C CYS A 100 6.85 -5.14 20.15
N ASP A 101 6.88 -6.11 21.04
CA ASP A 101 6.29 -6.01 22.40
C ASP A 101 6.87 -4.86 23.24
N ASP A 102 8.09 -4.45 22.95
CA ASP A 102 8.74 -3.30 23.61
C ASP A 102 8.00 -1.99 23.38
N ARG A 103 7.23 -1.86 22.29
CA ARG A 103 6.42 -0.67 21.99
C ARG A 103 5.24 -0.47 22.94
N ARG A 104 4.78 -1.53 23.63
CA ARG A 104 3.67 -1.44 24.62
C ARG A 104 3.91 -0.40 25.71
N LYS A 105 5.18 -0.08 26.01
CA LYS A 105 5.56 0.95 27.00
C LYS A 105 5.41 2.39 26.51
N LEU A 106 5.24 2.61 25.20
CA LEU A 106 5.10 3.95 24.62
C LEU A 106 3.71 4.52 24.92
N THR A 107 3.60 5.83 25.01
CA THR A 107 2.37 6.54 25.47
C THR A 107 1.15 6.16 24.63
N TYR A 108 1.24 6.25 23.30
CA TYR A 108 0.13 5.90 22.41
C TYR A 108 -0.35 4.45 22.62
N HIS A 109 0.59 3.50 22.68
CA HIS A 109 0.26 2.08 22.84
C HIS A 109 -0.39 1.78 24.18
N LYS A 110 0.11 2.38 25.27
CA LYS A 110 -0.50 2.25 26.59
C LYS A 110 -1.94 2.76 26.60
N MET A 111 -2.18 3.96 26.08
CA MET A 111 -3.51 4.57 26.05
C MET A 111 -4.47 3.76 25.18
N LEU A 112 -4.03 3.28 24.01
CA LEU A 112 -4.88 2.46 23.14
C LEU A 112 -5.19 1.11 23.79
N LEU A 113 -4.19 0.40 24.34
CA LEU A 113 -4.40 -0.88 25.03
C LEU A 113 -5.30 -0.74 26.27
N ALA A 114 -5.29 0.41 26.93
CA ALA A 114 -6.20 0.73 28.05
C ALA A 114 -7.62 1.13 27.59
N GLY A 115 -7.88 1.26 26.29
CA GLY A 115 -9.17 1.71 25.78
C GLY A 115 -9.45 3.19 26.01
N GLU A 116 -8.43 4.00 26.24
CA GLU A 116 -8.54 5.44 26.50
C GLU A 116 -8.65 6.27 25.20
N LEU A 117 -8.34 5.68 24.05
CA LEU A 117 -8.38 6.35 22.75
C LEU A 117 -9.62 5.93 21.95
N PRO A 118 -10.18 6.82 21.11
CA PRO A 118 -11.30 6.49 20.27
C PRO A 118 -10.87 5.51 19.15
N LEU A 119 -11.79 4.65 18.73
CA LEU A 119 -11.61 3.84 17.53
C LEU A 119 -11.67 4.74 16.29
N THR A 120 -10.82 4.49 15.32
CA THR A 120 -10.66 5.34 14.14
C THR A 120 -10.54 4.52 12.85
N ILE A 121 -10.85 5.18 11.75
CA ILE A 121 -10.64 4.70 10.38
C ILE A 121 -9.84 5.78 9.64
N GLY A 122 -9.05 5.38 8.68
CA GLY A 122 -8.34 6.36 7.88
C GLY A 122 -7.66 5.76 6.65
N GLY A 123 -7.13 6.64 5.84
CA GLY A 123 -6.38 6.28 4.64
C GLY A 123 -5.47 7.42 4.21
N GLY A 124 -4.44 7.06 3.45
CA GLY A 124 -3.54 7.99 2.81
C GLY A 124 -3.65 7.89 1.30
N ILE A 125 -3.85 9.02 0.64
CA ILE A 125 -3.81 9.09 -0.82
C ILE A 125 -2.46 9.64 -1.25
N GLY A 126 -1.74 8.90 -2.10
CA GLY A 126 -0.50 9.35 -2.70
C GLY A 126 -0.75 10.50 -3.66
N GLN A 127 -0.63 11.74 -3.19
CA GLN A 127 -0.96 12.95 -3.99
C GLN A 127 -0.21 13.00 -5.31
N SER A 128 1.09 12.78 -5.30
CA SER A 128 1.92 12.78 -6.52
C SER A 128 1.54 11.62 -7.44
N ARG A 129 1.29 10.42 -6.91
CA ARG A 129 0.84 9.27 -7.70
C ARG A 129 -0.51 9.53 -8.35
N LEU A 130 -1.46 10.11 -7.60
CA LEU A 130 -2.77 10.49 -8.15
C LEU A 130 -2.62 11.54 -9.27
N SER A 131 -1.77 12.54 -9.06
CA SER A 131 -1.49 13.57 -10.08
C SER A 131 -0.85 12.95 -11.33
N MET A 132 0.12 12.04 -11.17
CA MET A 132 0.72 11.32 -12.30
C MET A 132 -0.33 10.55 -13.09
N LEU A 133 -1.20 9.80 -12.42
CA LEU A 133 -2.23 8.99 -13.07
C LEU A 133 -3.23 9.88 -13.83
N LEU A 134 -3.74 10.94 -13.20
CA LEU A 134 -4.75 11.83 -13.79
C LEU A 134 -4.21 12.68 -14.94
N LEU A 135 -2.95 13.08 -14.86
CA LEU A 135 -2.30 13.95 -15.87
C LEU A 135 -1.50 13.16 -16.91
N GLY A 136 -1.47 11.82 -16.81
CA GLY A 136 -0.71 10.96 -17.71
C GLY A 136 0.79 11.26 -17.66
N LYS A 137 1.37 11.31 -16.46
CA LYS A 137 2.77 11.63 -16.23
C LYS A 137 3.60 10.37 -15.96
N ALA A 138 4.80 10.33 -16.56
CA ALA A 138 5.70 9.18 -16.48
C ALA A 138 6.63 9.23 -15.25
N HIS A 139 6.96 10.42 -14.76
CA HIS A 139 7.87 10.60 -13.64
C HIS A 139 7.29 11.52 -12.58
N VAL A 140 7.56 11.21 -11.30
CA VAL A 140 7.05 12.00 -10.16
C VAL A 140 7.54 13.45 -10.19
N GLY A 141 8.70 13.72 -10.74
CA GLY A 141 9.26 15.05 -10.93
C GLY A 141 8.47 15.96 -11.88
N GLU A 142 7.54 15.41 -12.66
CA GLU A 142 6.63 16.22 -13.49
C GLU A 142 5.45 16.79 -12.69
N VAL A 143 5.22 16.32 -11.47
CA VAL A 143 4.10 16.72 -10.60
C VAL A 143 4.54 17.18 -9.21
N GLN A 144 5.81 17.00 -8.89
CA GLN A 144 6.38 17.36 -7.60
C GLN A 144 7.80 17.90 -7.79
N ALA A 145 8.03 19.15 -7.36
CA ALA A 145 9.37 19.72 -7.32
C ALA A 145 10.26 19.00 -6.30
N SER A 146 11.47 18.62 -6.70
CA SER A 146 12.44 17.97 -5.84
C SER A 146 13.85 18.19 -6.37
N VAL A 147 14.85 17.68 -5.65
CA VAL A 147 16.23 17.63 -6.11
C VAL A 147 16.47 16.23 -6.69
N TRP A 148 16.91 16.18 -7.92
CA TRP A 148 17.19 14.95 -8.66
C TRP A 148 18.69 14.84 -8.91
N ASP A 149 19.20 13.63 -8.91
CA ASP A 149 20.58 13.36 -9.29
C ASP A 149 20.79 13.55 -10.81
N ASP A 150 22.05 13.67 -11.21
CA ASP A 150 22.41 13.95 -12.61
C ASP A 150 21.99 12.83 -13.56
N GLU A 151 22.00 11.57 -13.11
CA GLU A 151 21.59 10.41 -13.91
C GLU A 151 20.10 10.45 -14.20
N THR A 152 19.28 10.67 -13.16
CA THR A 152 17.83 10.83 -13.30
C THR A 152 17.47 12.01 -14.20
N THR A 153 18.13 13.15 -14.02
CA THR A 153 17.92 14.35 -14.85
C THR A 153 18.23 14.07 -16.30
N ALA A 154 19.39 13.48 -16.61
CA ALA A 154 19.77 13.15 -17.97
C ALA A 154 18.83 12.10 -18.61
N ALA A 155 18.37 11.12 -17.86
CA ALA A 155 17.42 10.12 -18.34
C ALA A 155 16.07 10.75 -18.68
N CYS A 156 15.57 11.66 -17.83
CA CYS A 156 14.33 12.40 -18.07
C CYS A 156 14.43 13.31 -19.30
N GLU A 157 15.50 14.06 -19.43
CA GLU A 157 15.75 14.91 -20.62
C GLU A 157 15.76 14.08 -21.90
N LYS A 158 16.49 12.96 -21.92
CA LYS A 158 16.55 12.04 -23.06
C LYS A 158 15.17 11.47 -23.42
N ALA A 159 14.32 11.25 -22.44
CA ALA A 159 12.96 10.76 -22.63
C ALA A 159 11.94 11.88 -22.95
N GLY A 160 12.35 13.15 -22.99
CA GLY A 160 11.46 14.30 -23.20
C GLY A 160 10.59 14.61 -21.96
N ILE A 161 10.96 14.10 -20.79
CA ILE A 161 10.26 14.33 -19.52
C ILE A 161 10.77 15.61 -18.88
N ARG A 162 9.87 16.56 -18.65
CA ARG A 162 10.22 17.83 -18.01
C ARG A 162 10.03 17.74 -16.50
N LEU A 163 11.12 17.80 -15.77
CA LEU A 163 11.11 17.92 -14.31
C LEU A 163 10.74 19.35 -13.87
N LEU A 164 10.02 19.47 -12.74
CA LEU A 164 9.65 20.76 -12.13
C LEU A 164 10.79 21.34 -11.30
#